data_772c08ebd1f2efd248447d7c60037ce6
#
_entry.id   772c08ebd1f2efd248447d7c60037ce6
#
_cell.length_a   1.000
_cell.length_b   1.000
_cell.length_c   1.000
_cell.angle_alpha   90.00
_cell.angle_beta   90.00
_cell.angle_gamma   90.00
#
_symmetry.space_group_name_H-M   'P 1'
#
loop_
_entity.id
_entity.type
_entity.pdbx_description
1 polymer ?
#
loop_
_entity_poly.entity_id
_entity_poly.type
_entity_poly.pdbx_seq_one_letter_code
_entity_poly.pdbx_strand_id
1 'polypeptide(L)'
;EYIDKCSSGDVRIRNFIYNQAISGRYHTLFAWGKQNDPANPEKKANKFYSLFGPEFADIIKKDLNEPYTKFGDRKEDINNAIQAFLELGHLRNIIVHSNFAEYSYDQKTPEEIYELHKKANLFVDYVQKHLLS
;
A
#
# COMPACT_ATOMS: atom_id res chain seq x y z
N GLU A 1 20.48 -5.65 17.50
CA GLU A 1 21.59 -6.20 16.69
C GLU A 1 21.11 -6.95 15.45
N TYR A 2 20.18 -7.93 15.60
CA TYR A 2 19.64 -8.69 14.47
C TYR A 2 18.90 -7.77 13.48
N ILE A 3 18.02 -6.89 14.00
CA ILE A 3 17.26 -5.93 13.18
C ILE A 3 18.22 -4.97 12.46
N ASP A 4 19.25 -4.50 13.14
CA ASP A 4 20.23 -3.60 12.52
C ASP A 4 20.98 -4.28 11.36
N LYS A 5 21.31 -5.55 11.52
CA LYS A 5 21.93 -6.33 10.44
C LYS A 5 20.99 -6.52 9.26
N CYS A 6 19.73 -6.85 9.50
CA CYS A 6 18.72 -7.03 8.44
C CYS A 6 18.44 -5.74 7.69
N SER A 7 18.52 -4.59 8.36
CA SER A 7 18.25 -3.28 7.75
C SER A 7 19.45 -2.66 7.05
N SER A 8 20.63 -3.23 7.19
CA SER A 8 21.87 -2.72 6.62
C SER A 8 22.14 -1.25 7.00
N GLY A 9 21.71 -0.82 8.18
CA GLY A 9 21.89 0.53 8.68
C GLY A 9 20.84 1.53 8.21
N ASP A 10 19.88 1.14 7.40
CA ASP A 10 18.79 2.03 6.99
C ASP A 10 17.75 2.14 8.12
N VAL A 11 17.61 3.36 8.65
CA VAL A 11 16.72 3.63 9.78
C VAL A 11 15.24 3.35 9.43
N ARG A 12 14.84 3.60 8.18
CA ARG A 12 13.47 3.36 7.72
C ARG A 12 13.13 1.87 7.72
N ILE A 13 14.03 1.06 7.21
CA ILE A 13 13.87 -0.40 7.18
C ILE A 13 13.93 -0.96 8.60
N ARG A 14 14.83 -0.44 9.43
CA ARG A 14 14.92 -0.80 10.85
C ARG A 14 13.58 -0.54 11.56
N ASN A 15 13.01 0.64 11.36
CA ASN A 15 11.72 1.00 11.94
C ASN A 15 10.60 0.07 11.45
N PHE A 16 10.58 -0.23 10.16
CA PHE A 16 9.58 -1.13 9.59
C PHE A 16 9.64 -2.52 10.24
N ILE A 17 10.82 -3.12 10.29
CA ILE A 17 11.01 -4.46 10.87
C ILE A 17 10.61 -4.46 12.35
N TYR A 18 11.06 -3.45 13.10
CA TYR A 18 10.77 -3.32 14.53
C TYR A 18 9.27 -3.16 14.78
N ASN A 19 8.63 -2.26 14.07
CA ASN A 19 7.20 -2.00 14.22
C ASN A 19 6.35 -3.21 13.83
N GLN A 20 6.73 -3.94 12.81
CA GLN A 20 6.06 -5.17 12.41
C GLN A 20 6.21 -6.27 13.47
N ALA A 21 7.39 -6.42 14.05
CA ALA A 21 7.63 -7.40 15.10
C ALA A 21 6.79 -7.13 16.35
N ILE A 22 6.59 -5.84 16.69
CA ILE A 22 5.77 -5.44 17.84
C ILE A 22 4.29 -5.62 17.55
N SER A 23 3.81 -5.11 16.41
CA SER A 23 2.37 -5.07 16.13
C SER A 23 1.77 -6.43 15.83
N GLY A 24 2.49 -7.29 15.14
CA GLY A 24 2.01 -8.62 14.72
C GLY A 24 0.72 -8.59 13.90
N ARG A 25 0.28 -7.44 13.40
CA ARG A 25 -1.02 -7.23 12.78
C ARG A 25 -0.88 -6.82 11.32
N TYR A 26 -0.80 -7.80 10.45
CA TYR A 26 -0.69 -7.53 9.00
C TYR A 26 -1.97 -6.99 8.38
N HIS A 27 -3.12 -7.42 8.88
CA HIS A 27 -4.41 -7.10 8.24
C HIS A 27 -4.89 -5.68 8.52
N THR A 28 -4.28 -4.97 9.44
CA THR A 28 -4.71 -3.61 9.81
C THR A 28 -3.81 -2.52 9.25
N LEU A 29 -2.84 -2.88 8.41
CA LEU A 29 -1.93 -1.91 7.79
C LEU A 29 -2.62 -1.02 6.77
N PHE A 30 -3.64 -1.56 6.12
CA PHE A 30 -4.41 -0.87 5.10
C PHE A 30 -5.89 -0.99 5.41
N ALA A 31 -6.65 0.03 5.06
CA ALA A 31 -8.10 -0.04 5.04
C ALA A 31 -8.53 -0.69 3.73
N TRP A 32 -8.62 -2.02 3.73
CA TRP A 32 -8.97 -2.78 2.53
C TRP A 32 -10.39 -2.47 2.04
N GLY A 33 -10.53 -2.35 0.72
CA GLY A 33 -11.80 -2.14 0.06
C GLY A 33 -11.89 -0.80 -0.66
N LYS A 34 -12.82 -0.72 -1.61
CA LYS A 34 -13.05 0.50 -2.38
C LYS A 34 -14.14 1.40 -1.79
N GLN A 35 -14.84 0.92 -0.78
CA GLN A 35 -16.05 1.57 -0.26
C GLN A 35 -15.76 2.75 0.66
N ASN A 36 -14.52 2.95 1.05
CA ASN A 36 -14.16 3.96 2.01
C ASN A 36 -13.64 5.19 1.27
N ASP A 37 -14.26 6.32 1.48
CA ASP A 37 -13.84 7.64 1.05
C ASP A 37 -12.93 7.67 -0.20
N PRO A 38 -13.51 7.66 -1.42
CA PRO A 38 -12.72 7.69 -2.65
C PRO A 38 -11.97 9.02 -2.84
N ALA A 39 -12.28 10.04 -2.05
CA ALA A 39 -11.65 11.35 -2.17
C ALA A 39 -10.24 11.39 -1.58
N ASN A 40 -9.90 10.49 -0.65
CA ASN A 40 -8.60 10.49 0.03
C ASN A 40 -8.01 9.07 0.15
N PRO A 41 -7.70 8.41 -0.98
CA PRO A 41 -7.18 7.05 -0.94
C PRO A 41 -5.82 6.97 -0.22
N GLU A 42 -5.02 8.01 -0.28
CA GLU A 42 -3.71 8.07 0.37
C GLU A 42 -3.80 7.88 1.89
N LYS A 43 -4.89 8.30 2.52
CA LYS A 43 -5.08 8.15 3.96
C LYS A 43 -5.17 6.70 4.41
N LYS A 44 -5.61 5.83 3.51
CA LYS A 44 -5.75 4.41 3.81
C LYS A 44 -4.41 3.69 3.91
N ALA A 45 -3.36 4.28 3.37
CA ALA A 45 -2.01 3.77 3.43
C ALA A 45 -1.15 4.45 4.50
N ASN A 46 -1.66 5.46 5.22
CA ASN A 46 -0.89 6.22 6.19
C ASN A 46 -0.28 5.35 7.29
N LYS A 47 -1.03 4.36 7.75
CA LYS A 47 -0.57 3.43 8.78
C LYS A 47 0.62 2.60 8.30
N PHE A 48 0.59 2.20 7.03
CA PHE A 48 1.71 1.52 6.39
C PHE A 48 2.95 2.43 6.32
N TYR A 49 2.78 3.66 5.85
CA TYR A 49 3.90 4.60 5.76
C TYR A 49 4.54 4.86 7.12
N SER A 50 3.74 4.94 8.17
CA SER A 50 4.24 5.21 9.53
C SER A 50 5.13 4.10 10.09
N LEU A 51 5.06 2.89 9.55
CA LEU A 51 5.94 1.80 9.96
C LEU A 51 7.40 2.09 9.66
N PHE A 52 7.68 2.88 8.62
CA PHE A 52 9.03 3.28 8.23
C PHE A 52 9.54 4.47 9.05
N GLY A 53 8.72 4.98 9.95
CA GLY A 53 9.03 6.13 10.80
C GLY A 53 8.25 7.37 10.41
N PRO A 54 8.09 8.34 11.35
CA PRO A 54 7.31 9.55 11.10
C PRO A 54 7.90 10.42 10.00
N GLU A 55 9.20 10.45 9.84
CA GLU A 55 9.86 11.23 8.79
C GLU A 55 9.50 10.72 7.40
N PHE A 56 9.49 9.41 7.21
CA PHE A 56 9.09 8.81 5.94
C PHE A 56 7.62 9.12 5.64
N ALA A 57 6.74 8.97 6.61
CA ALA A 57 5.33 9.28 6.46
C ALA A 57 5.11 10.74 6.05
N ASP A 58 5.85 11.67 6.65
CA ASP A 58 5.76 13.10 6.30
C ASP A 58 6.26 13.38 4.89
N ILE A 59 7.32 12.73 4.46
CA ILE A 59 7.86 12.86 3.09
C ILE A 59 6.82 12.42 2.07
N ILE A 60 6.19 11.27 2.28
CA ILE A 60 5.13 10.76 1.39
C ILE A 60 3.94 11.74 1.36
N LYS A 61 3.52 12.20 2.52
CA LYS A 61 2.39 13.13 2.63
C LYS A 61 2.64 14.43 1.88
N LYS A 62 3.82 15.00 2.01
CA LYS A 62 4.21 16.21 1.30
C LYS A 62 4.28 15.98 -0.21
N ASP A 63 4.86 14.86 -0.62
CA ASP A 63 4.99 14.53 -2.03
C ASP A 63 3.62 14.38 -2.70
N LEU A 64 2.67 13.71 -2.03
CA LEU A 64 1.32 13.50 -2.53
C LEU A 64 0.40 14.73 -2.41
N ASN A 65 0.85 15.80 -1.78
CA ASN A 65 0.13 17.08 -1.81
C ASN A 65 0.41 17.88 -3.09
N GLU A 66 1.49 17.58 -3.80
CA GLU A 66 1.83 18.23 -5.05
C GLU A 66 1.10 17.56 -6.23
N PRO A 67 0.83 18.31 -7.34
CA PRO A 67 0.18 17.72 -8.51
C PRO A 67 0.97 16.59 -9.16
N TYR A 68 2.30 16.67 -9.07
CA TYR A 68 3.23 15.64 -9.54
C TYR A 68 4.15 15.23 -8.41
N THR A 69 4.43 13.93 -8.32
CA THR A 69 5.38 13.43 -7.34
C THR A 69 6.80 13.82 -7.75
N LYS A 70 7.74 13.73 -6.83
CA LYS A 70 9.15 14.03 -7.12
C LYS A 70 9.75 13.12 -8.20
N PHE A 71 9.08 12.01 -8.52
CA PHE A 71 9.49 11.08 -9.58
C PHE A 71 8.76 11.31 -10.90
N GLY A 72 7.94 12.36 -10.97
CA GLY A 72 7.25 12.74 -12.19
C GLY A 72 5.89 12.10 -12.41
N ASP A 73 5.41 11.26 -11.50
CA ASP A 73 4.08 10.67 -11.59
C ASP A 73 3.01 11.69 -11.20
N ARG A 74 1.85 11.62 -11.85
CA ARG A 74 0.72 12.45 -11.45
C ARG A 74 0.14 11.92 -10.14
N LYS A 75 -0.19 12.83 -9.23
CA LYS A 75 -0.85 12.49 -7.97
C LYS A 75 -2.06 11.58 -8.18
N GLU A 76 -2.88 11.89 -9.18
CA GLU A 76 -4.07 11.12 -9.51
C GLU A 76 -3.73 9.66 -9.86
N ASP A 77 -2.66 9.45 -10.62
CA ASP A 77 -2.24 8.09 -11.00
C ASP A 77 -1.78 7.29 -9.78
N ILE A 78 -1.08 7.92 -8.84
CA ILE A 78 -0.69 7.27 -7.59
C ILE A 78 -1.92 6.95 -6.75
N ASN A 79 -2.88 7.85 -6.63
CA ASN A 79 -4.12 7.62 -5.89
C ASN A 79 -4.92 6.47 -6.51
N ASN A 80 -5.01 6.39 -7.83
CA ASN A 80 -5.66 5.29 -8.52
C ASN A 80 -4.91 3.97 -8.30
N ALA A 81 -3.59 4.00 -8.23
CA ALA A 81 -2.78 2.83 -7.93
C ALA A 81 -3.01 2.32 -6.50
N ILE A 82 -3.13 3.23 -5.53
CA ILE A 82 -3.47 2.88 -4.15
C ILE A 82 -4.86 2.24 -4.09
N GLN A 83 -5.85 2.81 -4.78
CA GLN A 83 -7.19 2.25 -4.85
C GLN A 83 -7.18 0.84 -5.44
N ALA A 84 -6.44 0.62 -6.53
CA ALA A 84 -6.32 -0.69 -7.15
C ALA A 84 -5.67 -1.71 -6.22
N PHE A 85 -4.63 -1.31 -5.50
CA PHE A 85 -3.95 -2.14 -4.50
C PHE A 85 -4.93 -2.56 -3.38
N LEU A 86 -5.70 -1.60 -2.86
CA LEU A 86 -6.67 -1.85 -1.80
C LEU A 86 -7.81 -2.75 -2.28
N GLU A 87 -8.27 -2.58 -3.50
CA GLU A 87 -9.31 -3.42 -4.09
C GLU A 87 -8.82 -4.87 -4.25
N LEU A 88 -7.59 -5.07 -4.72
CA LEU A 88 -7.00 -6.39 -4.81
C LEU A 88 -6.90 -7.07 -3.44
N GLY A 89 -6.49 -6.34 -2.41
CA GLY A 89 -6.45 -6.85 -1.05
C GLY A 89 -7.82 -7.24 -0.52
N HIS A 90 -8.83 -6.46 -0.84
CA HIS A 90 -10.22 -6.77 -0.50
C HIS A 90 -10.71 -8.04 -1.18
N LEU A 91 -10.46 -8.19 -2.49
CA LEU A 91 -10.81 -9.40 -3.23
C LEU A 91 -10.11 -10.64 -2.67
N ARG A 92 -8.83 -10.51 -2.33
CA ARG A 92 -8.09 -11.58 -1.67
C ARG A 92 -8.74 -11.98 -0.35
N ASN A 93 -9.14 -11.02 0.47
CA ASN A 93 -9.78 -11.30 1.75
C ASN A 93 -11.12 -12.02 1.58
N ILE A 94 -11.90 -11.64 0.57
CA ILE A 94 -13.15 -12.33 0.23
C ILE A 94 -12.86 -13.79 -0.12
N ILE A 95 -11.88 -14.05 -0.98
CA ILE A 95 -11.51 -15.42 -1.40
C ILE A 95 -11.06 -16.27 -0.21
N VAL A 96 -10.23 -15.70 0.66
CA VAL A 96 -9.65 -16.42 1.81
C VAL A 96 -10.69 -16.73 2.88
N HIS A 97 -11.66 -15.82 3.10
CA HIS A 97 -12.64 -15.94 4.18
C HIS A 97 -14.01 -16.43 3.72
N SER A 98 -14.23 -16.61 2.44
CA SER A 98 -15.47 -17.13 1.89
C SER A 98 -15.30 -18.58 1.46
N ASN A 99 -16.39 -19.37 1.53
CA ASN A 99 -16.41 -20.67 0.88
C ASN A 99 -16.23 -20.43 -0.62
N PHE A 100 -15.21 -21.07 -1.20
CA PHE A 100 -14.88 -20.93 -2.61
C PHE A 100 -16.07 -21.19 -3.53
N ALA A 101 -16.96 -22.10 -3.13
CA ALA A 101 -18.19 -22.41 -3.88
C ALA A 101 -19.22 -21.26 -3.87
N GLU A 102 -19.17 -20.39 -2.88
CA GLU A 102 -20.05 -19.24 -2.73
C GLU A 102 -19.46 -17.97 -3.32
N TYR A 103 -18.17 -18.01 -3.68
CA TYR A 103 -17.52 -16.89 -4.31
C TYR A 103 -18.08 -16.75 -5.73
N SER A 104 -19.08 -15.92 -5.86
CA SER A 104 -19.35 -15.31 -7.14
C SER A 104 -18.22 -14.32 -7.36
N TYR A 105 -17.49 -14.43 -8.44
CA TYR A 105 -16.42 -13.51 -8.81
C TYR A 105 -16.88 -12.06 -8.87
N ASP A 106 -18.01 -11.79 -8.34
CA ASP A 106 -18.72 -10.54 -8.21
C ASP A 106 -18.45 -9.64 -9.40
N GLN A 107 -18.55 -10.28 -10.56
CA GLN A 107 -18.47 -9.63 -11.85
C GLN A 107 -17.08 -9.12 -12.25
N LYS A 108 -16.03 -9.52 -11.54
CA LYS A 108 -14.66 -9.22 -11.95
C LYS A 108 -14.11 -10.35 -12.83
N THR A 109 -13.82 -10.02 -14.08
CA THR A 109 -13.18 -10.96 -15.00
C THR A 109 -11.68 -11.09 -14.67
N PRO A 110 -11.00 -12.18 -15.10
CA PRO A 110 -9.54 -12.28 -14.95
C PRO A 110 -8.81 -11.09 -15.57
N GLU A 111 -9.30 -10.55 -16.67
CA GLU A 111 -8.72 -9.38 -17.33
C GLU A 111 -8.83 -8.12 -16.46
N GLU A 112 -9.97 -7.92 -15.82
CA GLU A 112 -10.18 -6.79 -14.91
C GLU A 112 -9.26 -6.90 -13.68
N ILE A 113 -9.08 -8.09 -13.13
CA ILE A 113 -8.16 -8.34 -12.02
C ILE A 113 -6.72 -8.05 -12.45
N TYR A 114 -6.34 -8.46 -13.65
CA TYR A 114 -5.01 -8.18 -14.21
C TYR A 114 -4.78 -6.68 -14.39
N GLU A 115 -5.78 -5.93 -14.83
CA GLU A 115 -5.70 -4.47 -14.94
C GLU A 115 -5.52 -3.81 -13.57
N LEU A 116 -6.21 -4.28 -12.54
CA LEU A 116 -6.00 -3.80 -11.17
C LEU A 116 -4.58 -4.08 -10.70
N HIS A 117 -4.05 -5.25 -11.01
CA HIS A 117 -2.67 -5.62 -10.66
C HIS A 117 -1.66 -4.68 -11.32
N LYS A 118 -1.84 -4.37 -12.61
CA LYS A 118 -0.95 -3.43 -13.31
C LYS A 118 -0.99 -2.04 -12.68
N LYS A 119 -2.17 -1.54 -12.35
CA LYS A 119 -2.32 -0.25 -11.67
C LYS A 119 -1.68 -0.26 -10.28
N ALA A 120 -1.91 -1.33 -9.52
CA ALA A 120 -1.38 -1.46 -8.16
C ALA A 120 0.17 -1.47 -8.14
N ASN A 121 0.80 -1.99 -9.19
CA ASN A 121 2.26 -2.00 -9.31
C ASN A 121 2.86 -0.60 -9.27
N LEU A 122 2.17 0.40 -9.78
CA LEU A 122 2.65 1.78 -9.72
C LEU A 122 2.79 2.26 -8.27
N PHE A 123 1.87 1.86 -7.39
CA PHE A 123 1.97 2.16 -5.96
C PHE A 123 3.20 1.49 -5.33
N VAL A 124 3.42 0.22 -5.62
CA VAL A 124 4.59 -0.53 -5.11
C VAL A 124 5.88 0.12 -5.59
N ASP A 125 5.95 0.46 -6.87
CA ASP A 125 7.11 1.14 -7.46
C ASP A 125 7.36 2.51 -6.83
N TYR A 126 6.29 3.25 -6.56
CA TYR A 126 6.37 4.56 -5.93
C TYR A 126 6.99 4.47 -4.52
N VAL A 127 6.52 3.54 -3.70
CA VAL A 127 7.09 3.31 -2.36
C VAL A 127 8.55 2.88 -2.46
N GLN A 128 8.85 1.97 -3.37
CA GLN A 128 10.21 1.49 -3.60
C GLN A 128 11.16 2.62 -4.00
N LYS A 129 10.74 3.48 -4.89
CA LYS A 129 11.55 4.65 -5.31
C LYS A 129 11.87 5.57 -4.14
N HIS A 130 10.91 5.81 -3.25
CA HIS A 130 11.15 6.60 -2.05
C HIS A 130 12.14 5.93 -1.10
N LEU A 131 12.08 4.61 -0.96
CA LEU A 131 13.00 3.86 -0.11
C LEU A 131 14.42 3.80 -0.69
N LEU A 132 14.55 3.88 -2.02
CA LEU A 132 15.84 3.83 -2.69
C LEU A 132 16.47 5.21 -2.92
N SER A 133 15.75 6.27 -2.64
CA SER A 133 16.25 7.62 -2.85
C SER A 133 17.02 8.17 -1.65
#